data_316d5486d34af18e7a265ccb740029ad
#
_entry.id   316d5486d34af18e7a265ccb740029ad
#
_cell.length_a   1.000
_cell.length_b   1.000
_cell.length_c   1.000
_cell.angle_alpha   90.00
_cell.angle_beta   90.00
_cell.angle_gamma   90.00
#
_symmetry.space_group_name_H-M   'P 1'
#
loop_
_entity.id
_entity.type
_entity.pdbx_description
1 polymer ?
#
loop_
_entity_poly.entity_id
_entity_poly.type
_entity_poly.pdbx_seq_one_letter_code
_entity_poly.pdbx_strand_id
1 'polypeptide(L)'
;MNDNWWAIASLILSLAFTGLGWRLLASGRRFLYAHLWMACLFVLQTGALCVKAYQTGMCPIRGASEVLFFLSWSINLFYLMLGRAYRMSVLGIFTAPAIAVLTVFSLLIGRSGADVQGTHDFWVTAHVGIAMMSYGAGGLAAA
;
A
#
# COMPACT_ATOMS: atom_id res chain seq x y z
N MET A 1 -7.31 17.43 -13.49
CA MET A 1 -7.12 17.71 -12.05
C MET A 1 -6.29 16.56 -11.51
N ASN A 2 -5.14 16.84 -10.87
CA ASN A 2 -4.19 15.77 -10.49
C ASN A 2 -4.81 14.85 -9.43
N ASP A 3 -5.33 13.71 -9.86
CA ASP A 3 -5.99 12.73 -8.98
C ASP A 3 -5.01 11.94 -8.09
N ASN A 4 -3.77 12.40 -7.99
CA ASN A 4 -2.71 11.73 -7.22
C ASN A 4 -2.67 12.13 -5.73
N TRP A 5 -3.60 12.97 -5.26
CA TRP A 5 -3.60 13.43 -3.87
C TRP A 5 -3.77 12.27 -2.85
N TRP A 6 -4.49 11.22 -3.20
CA TRP A 6 -4.61 10.02 -2.37
C TRP A 6 -3.27 9.30 -2.17
N ALA A 7 -2.49 9.18 -3.24
CA ALA A 7 -1.17 8.56 -3.16
C ALA A 7 -0.22 9.45 -2.35
N ILE A 8 -0.30 10.78 -2.51
CA ILE A 8 0.48 11.73 -1.70
C ILE A 8 0.08 11.63 -0.23
N ALA A 9 -1.22 11.58 0.08
CA ALA A 9 -1.71 11.43 1.45
C ALA A 9 -1.25 10.11 2.08
N SER A 10 -1.31 9.00 1.33
CA SER A 10 -0.83 7.70 1.80
C SER A 10 0.68 7.69 2.04
N LEU A 11 1.46 8.39 1.20
CA LEU A 11 2.89 8.56 1.37
C LEU A 11 3.23 9.35 2.64
N ILE A 12 2.57 10.50 2.83
CA ILE A 12 2.78 11.33 4.03
C ILE A 12 2.46 10.53 5.29
N LEU A 13 1.34 9.80 5.28
CA LEU A 13 0.91 8.99 6.42
C LEU A 13 1.90 7.86 6.71
N SER A 14 2.42 7.16 5.69
CA SER A 14 3.40 6.09 5.87
C SER A 14 4.76 6.60 6.36
N LEU A 15 5.21 7.74 5.87
CA LEU A 15 6.44 8.39 6.35
C LEU A 15 6.31 8.90 7.78
N ALA A 16 5.18 9.52 8.12
CA ALA A 16 4.89 9.97 9.49
C ALA A 16 4.88 8.78 10.47
N PHE A 17 4.25 7.66 10.07
CA PHE A 17 4.25 6.44 10.87
C PHE A 17 5.67 5.89 11.06
N THR A 18 6.47 5.80 10.01
CA THR A 18 7.85 5.33 10.07
C THR A 18 8.67 6.20 11.03
N GLY A 19 8.63 7.53 10.86
CA GLY A 19 9.39 8.46 11.71
C GLY A 19 8.98 8.40 13.18
N LEU A 20 7.67 8.34 13.46
CA LEU A 20 7.14 8.21 14.81
C LEU A 20 7.49 6.85 15.43
N GLY A 21 7.36 5.76 14.64
CA GLY A 21 7.69 4.41 15.06
C GLY A 21 9.15 4.27 15.48
N TRP A 22 10.08 4.80 14.68
CA TRP A 22 11.52 4.79 15.02
C TRP A 22 11.83 5.59 16.29
N ARG A 23 11.18 6.76 16.48
CA ARG A 23 11.36 7.56 17.72
C ARG A 23 10.85 6.81 18.95
N LEU A 24 9.70 6.16 18.85
CA LEU A 24 9.11 5.42 19.97
C LEU A 24 9.91 4.15 20.29
N LEU A 25 10.44 3.46 19.27
CA LEU A 25 11.32 2.31 19.46
C LEU A 25 12.60 2.73 20.18
N ALA A 26 13.22 3.82 19.77
CA ALA A 26 14.43 4.37 20.41
C ALA A 26 14.18 4.79 21.86
N SER A 27 12.97 5.20 22.22
CA SER A 27 12.57 5.55 23.60
C SER A 27 12.12 4.36 24.45
N GLY A 28 12.16 3.13 23.92
CA GLY A 28 11.75 1.91 24.62
C GLY A 28 10.24 1.81 24.91
N ARG A 29 9.43 2.68 24.31
CA ARG A 29 7.95 2.65 24.48
C ARG A 29 7.30 1.70 23.49
N ARG A 30 6.33 0.92 23.97
CA ARG A 30 5.52 0.06 23.09
C ARG A 30 4.61 0.92 22.23
N PHE A 31 4.64 0.68 20.90
CA PHE A 31 3.77 1.37 19.97
C PHE A 31 2.37 0.72 19.95
N LEU A 32 1.56 1.04 20.97
CA LEU A 32 0.21 0.47 21.11
C LEU A 32 -0.71 0.81 19.93
N TYR A 33 -0.47 1.95 19.26
CA TYR A 33 -1.33 2.44 18.19
C TYR A 33 -0.85 2.07 16.78
N ALA A 34 0.21 1.26 16.64
CA ALA A 34 0.74 0.85 15.35
C ALA A 34 -0.33 0.25 14.44
N HIS A 35 -1.13 -0.64 15.00
CA HIS A 35 -2.19 -1.33 14.25
C HIS A 35 -3.30 -0.38 13.79
N LEU A 36 -3.70 0.57 14.66
CA LEU A 36 -4.70 1.57 14.32
C LEU A 36 -4.21 2.49 13.19
N TRP A 37 -2.94 2.90 13.26
CA TRP A 37 -2.34 3.75 12.25
C TRP A 37 -2.27 3.07 10.87
N MET A 38 -1.85 1.80 10.85
CA MET A 38 -1.83 1.00 9.62
C MET A 38 -3.25 0.73 9.10
N ALA A 39 -4.25 0.59 9.98
CA ALA A 39 -5.64 0.49 9.59
C ALA A 39 -6.15 1.78 8.93
N CYS A 40 -5.80 2.95 9.47
CA CYS A 40 -6.13 4.24 8.83
C CYS A 40 -5.48 4.36 7.45
N LEU A 41 -4.20 3.96 7.32
CA LEU A 41 -3.51 3.92 6.03
C LEU A 41 -4.21 2.97 5.04
N PHE A 42 -4.64 1.81 5.50
CA PHE A 42 -5.37 0.84 4.68
C PHE A 42 -6.71 1.39 4.18
N VAL A 43 -7.49 2.04 5.04
CA VAL A 43 -8.75 2.68 4.64
C VAL A 43 -8.51 3.76 3.59
N LEU A 44 -7.47 4.58 3.76
CA LEU A 44 -7.09 5.61 2.79
C LEU A 44 -6.73 5.00 1.43
N GLN A 45 -5.89 3.95 1.41
CA GLN A 45 -5.49 3.26 0.19
C GLN A 45 -6.68 2.57 -0.49
N THR A 46 -7.56 1.93 0.30
CA THR A 46 -8.79 1.32 -0.22
C THR A 46 -9.70 2.36 -0.86
N GLY A 47 -9.90 3.50 -0.19
CA GLY A 47 -10.67 4.63 -0.75
C GLY A 47 -10.08 5.11 -2.07
N ALA A 48 -8.77 5.25 -2.16
CA ALA A 48 -8.08 5.63 -3.39
C ALA A 48 -8.32 4.64 -4.54
N LEU A 49 -8.21 3.34 -4.27
CA LEU A 49 -8.48 2.29 -5.26
C LEU A 49 -9.95 2.29 -5.71
N CYS A 50 -10.89 2.44 -4.77
CA CYS A 50 -12.32 2.51 -5.07
C CYS A 50 -12.66 3.72 -5.95
N VAL A 51 -12.12 4.90 -5.63
CA VAL A 51 -12.34 6.12 -6.43
C VAL A 51 -11.79 5.95 -7.84
N LYS A 52 -10.58 5.41 -7.98
CA LYS A 52 -10.00 5.10 -9.30
C LYS A 52 -10.84 4.08 -10.07
N ALA A 53 -11.26 3.00 -9.43
CA ALA A 53 -12.12 1.99 -10.05
C ALA A 53 -13.44 2.59 -10.54
N TYR A 54 -14.06 3.47 -9.74
CA TYR A 54 -15.29 4.16 -10.12
C TYR A 54 -15.08 5.11 -11.31
N GLN A 55 -14.03 5.90 -11.31
CA GLN A 55 -13.72 6.87 -12.37
C GLN A 55 -13.40 6.18 -13.70
N THR A 56 -12.72 5.05 -13.65
CA THR A 56 -12.29 4.32 -14.86
C THR A 56 -13.31 3.28 -15.34
N GLY A 57 -14.32 2.95 -14.52
CA GLY A 57 -15.30 1.89 -14.80
C GLY A 57 -14.69 0.49 -14.86
N MET A 58 -13.45 0.32 -14.41
CA MET A 58 -12.69 -0.93 -14.48
C MET A 58 -11.79 -1.10 -13.25
N CYS A 59 -11.24 -2.31 -13.10
CA CYS A 59 -10.28 -2.59 -12.03
C CYS A 59 -9.01 -1.71 -12.19
N PRO A 60 -8.54 -1.04 -11.12
CA PRO A 60 -7.40 -0.11 -11.18
C PRO A 60 -6.06 -0.88 -11.18
N ILE A 61 -5.82 -1.76 -12.14
CA ILE A 61 -4.59 -2.53 -12.34
C ILE A 61 -4.24 -2.50 -13.83
N ARG A 62 -4.00 -1.30 -14.37
CA ARG A 62 -3.73 -1.13 -15.80
C ARG A 62 -2.29 -0.79 -16.10
N GLY A 63 -1.66 -0.02 -15.24
CA GLY A 63 -0.31 0.48 -15.43
C GLY A 63 0.62 0.09 -14.29
N ALA A 64 1.92 0.20 -14.53
CA ALA A 64 2.93 -0.11 -13.52
C ALA A 64 2.74 0.70 -12.22
N SER A 65 2.28 1.95 -12.32
CA SER A 65 2.01 2.79 -11.14
C SER A 65 0.87 2.24 -10.29
N GLU A 66 -0.20 1.76 -10.92
CA GLU A 66 -1.36 1.19 -10.24
C GLU A 66 -1.03 -0.16 -9.60
N VAL A 67 -0.23 -0.97 -10.31
CA VAL A 67 0.29 -2.25 -9.80
C VAL A 67 1.12 -2.04 -8.53
N LEU A 68 2.03 -1.06 -8.52
CA LEU A 68 2.84 -0.76 -7.33
C LEU A 68 1.98 -0.24 -6.17
N PHE A 69 0.98 0.58 -6.46
CA PHE A 69 0.06 1.06 -5.43
C PHE A 69 -0.80 -0.08 -4.87
N PHE A 70 -1.28 -0.98 -5.72
CA PHE A 70 -2.02 -2.18 -5.31
C PHE A 70 -1.14 -3.13 -4.50
N LEU A 71 0.14 -3.28 -4.85
CA LEU A 71 1.10 -4.07 -4.08
C LEU A 71 1.30 -3.49 -2.68
N SER A 72 1.43 -2.15 -2.56
CA SER A 72 1.54 -1.48 -1.25
C SER A 72 0.28 -1.71 -0.39
N TRP A 73 -0.90 -1.67 -1.00
CA TRP A 73 -2.17 -1.98 -0.35
C TRP A 73 -2.23 -3.45 0.11
N SER A 74 -1.78 -4.39 -0.71
CA SER A 74 -1.72 -5.83 -0.37
C SER A 74 -0.81 -6.10 0.82
N ILE A 75 0.39 -5.50 0.86
CA ILE A 75 1.31 -5.62 2.00
C ILE A 75 0.63 -5.12 3.29
N ASN A 76 -0.06 -3.99 3.21
CA ASN A 76 -0.77 -3.42 4.35
C ASN A 76 -1.92 -4.33 4.81
N LEU A 77 -2.68 -4.92 3.88
CA LEU A 77 -3.73 -5.89 4.17
C LEU A 77 -3.19 -7.10 4.95
N PHE A 78 -2.11 -7.72 4.44
CA PHE A 78 -1.49 -8.87 5.10
C PHE A 78 -0.91 -8.50 6.47
N TYR A 79 -0.32 -7.30 6.60
CA TYR A 79 0.10 -6.80 7.91
C TYR A 79 -1.07 -6.72 8.89
N LEU A 80 -2.23 -6.20 8.47
CA LEU A 80 -3.40 -6.09 9.36
C LEU A 80 -3.95 -7.46 9.76
N MET A 81 -3.94 -8.43 8.85
CA MET A 81 -4.39 -9.81 9.13
C MET A 81 -3.44 -10.54 10.09
N LEU A 82 -2.15 -10.49 9.80
CA LEU A 82 -1.12 -11.24 10.56
C LEU A 82 -0.69 -10.49 11.84
N GLY A 83 -0.56 -9.18 11.78
CA GLY A 83 -0.11 -8.36 12.90
C GLY A 83 -1.01 -8.46 14.13
N ARG A 84 -2.32 -8.66 13.91
CA ARG A 84 -3.29 -8.89 15.00
C ARG A 84 -3.13 -10.29 15.62
N ALA A 85 -2.89 -11.31 14.79
CA ALA A 85 -2.74 -12.70 15.24
C ALA A 85 -1.46 -12.90 16.07
N TYR A 86 -0.36 -12.25 15.68
CA TYR A 86 0.97 -12.48 16.25
C TYR A 86 1.46 -11.37 17.18
N ARG A 87 0.65 -10.35 17.49
CA ARG A 87 1.01 -9.18 18.33
C ARG A 87 2.30 -8.47 17.89
N MET A 88 2.61 -8.50 16.60
CA MET A 88 3.86 -7.98 16.03
C MET A 88 3.78 -6.47 15.74
N SER A 89 3.83 -5.63 16.79
CA SER A 89 3.90 -4.16 16.58
C SER A 89 5.22 -3.73 15.90
N VAL A 90 6.27 -4.52 16.03
CA VAL A 90 7.58 -4.26 15.42
C VAL A 90 7.54 -4.42 13.91
N LEU A 91 6.78 -5.39 13.39
CA LEU A 91 6.66 -5.63 11.95
C LEU A 91 6.12 -4.40 11.20
N GLY A 92 5.23 -3.61 11.83
CA GLY A 92 4.70 -2.37 11.25
C GLY A 92 5.77 -1.32 10.97
N ILE A 93 6.84 -1.29 11.75
CA ILE A 93 7.94 -0.33 11.59
C ILE A 93 8.75 -0.64 10.32
N PHE A 94 8.83 -1.92 9.93
CA PHE A 94 9.50 -2.34 8.70
C PHE A 94 8.58 -2.28 7.47
N THR A 95 7.31 -2.61 7.65
CA THR A 95 6.32 -2.56 6.54
C THR A 95 5.99 -1.14 6.10
N ALA A 96 5.96 -0.17 7.03
CA ALA A 96 5.64 1.22 6.69
C ALA A 96 6.64 1.87 5.71
N PRO A 97 7.98 1.76 5.87
CA PRO A 97 8.91 2.26 4.87
C PRO A 97 8.80 1.51 3.53
N ALA A 98 8.52 0.20 3.53
CA ALA A 98 8.30 -0.54 2.30
C ALA A 98 7.09 -0.01 1.53
N ILE A 99 5.97 0.25 2.21
CA ILE A 99 4.77 0.88 1.65
C ILE A 99 5.11 2.29 1.12
N ALA A 100 5.89 3.09 1.87
CA ALA A 100 6.30 4.42 1.44
C ALA A 100 7.11 4.37 0.14
N VAL A 101 8.10 3.48 0.06
CA VAL A 101 8.94 3.30 -1.14
C VAL A 101 8.10 2.91 -2.35
N LEU A 102 7.21 1.91 -2.22
CA LEU A 102 6.32 1.49 -3.30
C LEU A 102 5.39 2.62 -3.76
N THR A 103 4.88 3.42 -2.81
CA THR A 103 4.02 4.56 -3.12
C THR A 103 4.79 5.67 -3.85
N VAL A 104 6.06 5.93 -3.47
CA VAL A 104 6.94 6.88 -4.19
C VAL A 104 7.16 6.42 -5.63
N PHE A 105 7.52 5.15 -5.84
CA PHE A 105 7.70 4.61 -7.19
C PHE A 105 6.41 4.68 -8.01
N SER A 106 5.26 4.36 -7.40
CA SER A 106 3.95 4.51 -8.05
C SER A 106 3.71 5.95 -8.52
N LEU A 107 4.02 6.95 -7.69
CA LEU A 107 3.86 8.37 -8.03
C LEU A 107 4.83 8.82 -9.13
N LEU A 108 6.07 8.35 -9.11
CA LEU A 108 7.08 8.70 -10.12
C LEU A 108 6.70 8.14 -11.50
N ILE A 109 6.30 6.87 -11.55
CA ILE A 109 5.89 6.21 -12.80
C ILE A 109 4.58 6.81 -13.33
N GLY A 110 3.61 7.08 -12.45
CA GLY A 110 2.34 7.69 -12.84
C GLY A 110 2.48 9.08 -13.46
N ARG A 111 3.55 9.81 -13.12
CA ARG A 111 3.90 11.10 -13.75
C ARG A 111 4.52 10.96 -15.15
N SER A 112 5.12 9.82 -15.44
CA SER A 112 5.82 9.59 -16.70
C SER A 112 4.89 9.26 -17.88
N GLY A 113 3.57 9.19 -17.65
CA GLY A 113 2.56 8.98 -18.70
C GLY A 113 2.65 7.63 -19.42
N ALA A 114 3.35 6.66 -18.85
CA ALA A 114 3.45 5.31 -19.40
C ALA A 114 2.17 4.50 -19.08
N ASP A 115 1.03 4.99 -19.54
CA ASP A 115 -0.22 4.22 -19.49
C ASP A 115 -0.16 3.13 -20.56
N VAL A 116 0.13 1.93 -20.12
CA VAL A 116 -0.08 0.73 -20.94
C VAL A 116 -1.61 0.56 -21.04
N GLN A 117 -2.13 0.50 -22.28
CA GLN A 117 -3.53 0.14 -22.50
C GLN A 117 -3.80 -1.21 -21.86
N GLY A 118 -4.46 -1.20 -20.71
CA GLY A 118 -4.79 -2.40 -19.97
C GLY A 118 -5.75 -3.27 -20.77
N THR A 119 -5.55 -4.57 -20.73
CA THR A 119 -6.49 -5.54 -21.30
C THR A 119 -7.81 -5.49 -20.54
N HIS A 120 -8.94 -5.44 -21.26
CA HIS A 120 -10.29 -5.50 -20.69
C HIS A 120 -10.68 -6.91 -20.23
N ASP A 121 -9.75 -7.85 -20.19
CA ASP A 121 -10.01 -9.23 -19.86
C ASP A 121 -10.07 -9.41 -18.33
N PHE A 122 -11.24 -9.83 -17.83
CA PHE A 122 -11.46 -10.12 -16.42
C PHE A 122 -10.46 -11.16 -15.87
N TRP A 123 -10.15 -12.21 -16.66
CA TRP A 123 -9.26 -13.27 -16.23
C TRP A 123 -7.82 -12.80 -16.04
N VAL A 124 -7.34 -11.92 -16.94
CA VAL A 124 -6.00 -11.32 -16.82
C VAL A 124 -5.94 -10.44 -15.58
N THR A 125 -6.95 -9.61 -15.35
CA THR A 125 -7.03 -8.74 -14.17
C THR A 125 -7.07 -9.54 -12.88
N ALA A 126 -7.87 -10.60 -12.83
CA ALA A 126 -7.96 -11.49 -11.67
C ALA A 126 -6.62 -12.20 -11.39
N HIS A 127 -5.97 -12.70 -12.45
CA HIS A 127 -4.65 -13.35 -12.33
C HIS A 127 -3.60 -12.40 -11.78
N VAL A 128 -3.51 -11.19 -12.33
CA VAL A 128 -2.57 -10.16 -11.86
C VAL A 128 -2.87 -9.76 -10.41
N GLY A 129 -4.14 -9.60 -10.04
CA GLY A 129 -4.56 -9.29 -8.67
C GLY A 129 -4.10 -10.36 -7.67
N ILE A 130 -4.32 -11.65 -7.97
CA ILE A 130 -3.90 -12.78 -7.14
C ILE A 130 -2.37 -12.84 -7.05
N ALA A 131 -1.66 -12.65 -8.16
CA ALA A 131 -0.21 -12.62 -8.18
C ALA A 131 0.35 -11.49 -7.28
N MET A 132 -0.23 -10.28 -7.36
CA MET A 132 0.18 -9.16 -6.52
C MET A 132 -0.09 -9.41 -5.04
N MET A 133 -1.20 -10.05 -4.69
CA MET A 133 -1.46 -10.46 -3.31
C MET A 133 -0.41 -11.48 -2.82
N SER A 134 -0.01 -12.42 -3.66
CA SER A 134 1.05 -13.39 -3.33
C SER A 134 2.40 -12.70 -3.09
N TYR A 135 2.76 -11.72 -3.91
CA TYR A 135 3.96 -10.89 -3.70
C TYR A 135 3.87 -10.05 -2.42
N GLY A 136 2.68 -9.52 -2.10
CA GLY A 136 2.45 -8.81 -0.85
C GLY A 136 2.69 -9.69 0.38
N ALA A 137 2.18 -10.92 0.36
CA ALA A 137 2.40 -11.92 1.41
C ALA A 137 3.88 -12.31 1.52
N GLY A 138 4.55 -12.55 0.38
CA GLY A 138 5.98 -12.87 0.32
C GLY A 138 6.86 -11.73 0.82
N GLY A 139 6.55 -10.49 0.47
CA GLY A 139 7.25 -9.31 0.96
C GLY A 139 7.14 -9.15 2.48
N LEU A 140 5.97 -9.45 3.05
CA LEU A 140 5.80 -9.42 4.50
C LEU A 140 6.55 -10.56 5.20
N ALA A 141 6.63 -11.74 4.58
CA ALA A 141 7.37 -12.88 5.13
C ALA A 141 8.90 -12.66 5.11
N ALA A 142 9.40 -11.79 4.24
CA ALA A 142 10.81 -11.45 4.12
C ALA A 142 11.26 -10.31 5.07
N ALA A 143 10.30 -9.57 5.66
CA ALA A 143 10.55 -8.44 6.57
C ALA A 143 10.72 -8.92 8.02
#